data_c5ab92d37771f6046f9a8a7f2aa99991
#
_entry.id   c5ab92d37771f6046f9a8a7f2aa99991
#
_cell.length_a   1.000
_cell.length_b   1.000
_cell.length_c   1.000
_cell.angle_alpha   90.00
_cell.angle_beta   90.00
_cell.angle_gamma   90.00
#
_symmetry.space_group_name_H-M   'P 1'
#
loop_
_entity.id
_entity.type
_entity.pdbx_description
1 polymer ?
#
loop_
_entity_poly.entity_id
_entity_poly.type
_entity_poly.pdbx_seq_one_letter_code
_entity_poly.pdbx_strand_id
1 'polypeptide(L)'
;VVPLAEQLHLEDYGSYILSFNGGRITDCRTKKAIYNKILPADCAKGVYETVIKYAGHGVDILTYTSEHILSGIHSNQYTELESRINQMPIIDAGADFLDVIPDDPNKFLVTGDPDILDQIRKELSKQFHSYLSVYCSDPFFVEVMPAGIDKAHSLLKLLTSIGLTADEMICCGDGYNDLTMIETAGLGVAMANAQPA
;
A
#
# COMPACT_ATOMS: atom_id res chain seq x y z
N VAL A 1 1.63 -8.19 -6.87
CA VAL A 1 0.82 -9.37 -6.43
C VAL A 1 0.02 -10.02 -7.57
N VAL A 2 -0.51 -9.26 -8.57
CA VAL A 2 -1.31 -9.83 -9.67
C VAL A 2 -0.53 -10.87 -10.49
N PRO A 3 0.71 -10.62 -10.96
CA PRO A 3 1.46 -11.62 -11.71
C PRO A 3 1.69 -12.92 -10.93
N LEU A 4 1.90 -12.84 -9.62
CA LEU A 4 2.05 -14.03 -8.77
C LEU A 4 0.73 -14.82 -8.67
N ALA A 5 -0.39 -14.13 -8.53
CA ALA A 5 -1.70 -14.77 -8.48
C ALA A 5 -2.02 -15.52 -9.78
N GLU A 6 -1.63 -14.96 -10.92
CA GLU A 6 -1.78 -15.61 -12.23
C GLU A 6 -0.86 -16.82 -12.38
N GLN A 7 0.40 -16.72 -11.95
CA GLN A 7 1.33 -17.87 -11.95
C GLN A 7 0.86 -19.03 -11.08
N LEU A 8 0.17 -18.73 -9.98
CA LEU A 8 -0.37 -19.71 -9.05
C LEU A 8 -1.80 -20.18 -9.41
N HIS A 9 -2.37 -19.66 -10.50
CA HIS A 9 -3.73 -19.97 -10.95
C HIS A 9 -4.78 -19.78 -9.85
N LEU A 10 -4.64 -18.69 -9.07
CA LEU A 10 -5.50 -18.44 -7.89
C LEU A 10 -6.99 -18.26 -8.26
N GLU A 11 -7.30 -17.90 -9.51
CA GLU A 11 -8.65 -17.81 -10.05
C GLU A 11 -9.40 -19.15 -10.01
N ASP A 12 -8.68 -20.27 -10.13
CA ASP A 12 -9.28 -21.61 -10.15
C ASP A 12 -9.75 -22.04 -8.75
N TYR A 13 -9.20 -21.45 -7.71
CA TYR A 13 -9.44 -21.82 -6.31
C TYR A 13 -10.40 -20.88 -5.58
N GLY A 14 -11.00 -19.89 -6.25
CA GLY A 14 -11.87 -18.91 -5.60
C GLY A 14 -11.13 -18.01 -4.60
N SER A 15 -9.88 -17.71 -4.91
CA SER A 15 -8.98 -16.96 -4.05
C SER A 15 -9.17 -15.44 -4.16
N TYR A 16 -8.59 -14.73 -3.22
CA TYR A 16 -8.62 -13.27 -3.14
C TYR A 16 -7.21 -12.70 -2.98
N ILE A 17 -6.98 -11.50 -3.51
CA ILE A 17 -5.76 -10.72 -3.28
C ILE A 17 -6.08 -9.60 -2.32
N LEU A 18 -5.37 -9.54 -1.19
CA LEU A 18 -5.29 -8.39 -0.32
C LEU A 18 -4.07 -7.55 -0.72
N SER A 19 -4.28 -6.36 -1.25
CA SER A 19 -3.23 -5.41 -1.60
C SER A 19 -3.30 -4.14 -0.76
N PHE A 20 -2.24 -3.33 -0.80
CA PHE A 20 -2.16 -2.06 -0.07
C PHE A 20 -2.45 -2.25 1.43
N ASN A 21 -1.77 -3.22 2.09
CA ASN A 21 -1.94 -3.55 3.52
C ASN A 21 -3.40 -3.82 3.94
N GLY A 22 -4.24 -4.30 3.01
CA GLY A 22 -5.66 -4.51 3.21
C GLY A 22 -6.54 -3.38 2.67
N GLY A 23 -5.98 -2.33 2.07
CA GLY A 23 -6.75 -1.25 1.46
C GLY A 23 -7.63 -1.69 0.29
N ARG A 24 -7.26 -2.80 -0.38
CA ARG A 24 -8.03 -3.35 -1.50
C ARG A 24 -8.10 -4.87 -1.43
N ILE A 25 -9.29 -5.43 -1.65
CA ILE A 25 -9.52 -6.86 -1.80
C ILE A 25 -10.08 -7.11 -3.20
N THR A 26 -9.38 -7.92 -3.97
CA THR A 26 -9.77 -8.28 -5.33
C THR A 26 -10.08 -9.78 -5.39
N ASP A 27 -11.23 -10.13 -5.94
CA ASP A 27 -11.61 -11.50 -6.28
C ASP A 27 -10.81 -11.95 -7.51
N CYS A 28 -10.02 -13.01 -7.38
CA CYS A 28 -9.14 -13.49 -8.46
C CYS A 28 -9.92 -14.03 -9.67
N ARG A 29 -11.11 -14.57 -9.47
CA ARG A 29 -11.93 -15.13 -10.54
C ARG A 29 -12.59 -14.04 -11.38
N THR A 30 -13.20 -13.06 -10.71
CA THR A 30 -13.95 -11.99 -11.41
C THR A 30 -13.09 -10.80 -11.77
N LYS A 31 -11.87 -10.72 -11.21
CA LYS A 31 -10.93 -9.57 -11.30
C LYS A 31 -11.53 -8.27 -10.75
N LYS A 32 -12.60 -8.34 -9.99
CA LYS A 32 -13.27 -7.17 -9.42
C LYS A 32 -12.84 -6.93 -7.97
N ALA A 33 -12.67 -5.66 -7.63
CA ALA A 33 -12.51 -5.27 -6.24
C ALA A 33 -13.84 -5.43 -5.51
N ILE A 34 -13.84 -6.20 -4.42
CA ILE A 34 -14.99 -6.35 -3.50
C ILE A 34 -14.88 -5.40 -2.31
N TYR A 35 -13.70 -4.87 -2.07
CA TYR A 35 -13.42 -3.81 -1.12
C TYR A 35 -12.32 -2.91 -1.67
N ASN A 36 -12.51 -1.60 -1.58
CA ASN A 36 -11.52 -0.63 -2.02
C ASN A 36 -11.58 0.62 -1.13
N LYS A 37 -10.54 0.89 -0.38
CA LYS A 37 -10.40 2.09 0.44
C LYS A 37 -9.37 3.00 -0.22
N ILE A 38 -9.85 4.12 -0.73
CA ILE A 38 -9.08 5.07 -1.52
C ILE A 38 -8.61 6.26 -0.69
N LEU A 39 -7.55 6.92 -1.14
CA LEU A 39 -7.14 8.21 -0.62
C LEU A 39 -8.21 9.26 -0.99
N PRO A 40 -8.71 10.05 -0.02
CA PRO A 40 -9.61 11.15 -0.35
C PRO A 40 -8.93 12.16 -1.30
N ALA A 41 -9.64 12.61 -2.33
CA ALA A 41 -9.07 13.47 -3.38
C ALA A 41 -8.39 14.74 -2.83
N ASP A 42 -9.02 15.39 -1.84
CA ASP A 42 -8.45 16.59 -1.19
C ASP A 42 -7.15 16.24 -0.42
N CYS A 43 -7.08 15.05 0.18
CA CYS A 43 -5.86 14.57 0.84
C CYS A 43 -4.77 14.27 -0.19
N ALA A 44 -5.11 13.63 -1.31
CA ALA A 44 -4.15 13.31 -2.37
C ALA A 44 -3.44 14.56 -2.89
N LYS A 45 -4.21 15.61 -3.19
CA LYS A 45 -3.66 16.91 -3.59
C LYS A 45 -2.76 17.52 -2.52
N GLY A 46 -3.22 17.58 -1.27
CA GLY A 46 -2.44 18.17 -0.18
C GLY A 46 -1.16 17.38 0.16
N VAL A 47 -1.16 16.07 -0.01
CA VAL A 47 0.05 15.24 0.12
C VAL A 47 1.04 15.62 -0.97
N TYR A 48 0.63 15.67 -2.23
CA TYR A 48 1.49 16.08 -3.34
C TYR A 48 2.05 17.50 -3.13
N GLU A 49 1.21 18.47 -2.76
CA GLU A 49 1.63 19.85 -2.48
C GLU A 49 2.62 19.96 -1.31
N THR A 50 2.58 19.04 -0.38
CA THR A 50 3.55 18.97 0.72
C THR A 50 4.87 18.37 0.24
N VAL A 51 4.83 17.26 -0.47
CA VAL A 51 6.04 16.55 -0.93
C VAL A 51 6.81 17.34 -1.99
N ILE A 52 6.13 18.03 -2.92
CA ILE A 52 6.77 18.80 -3.99
C ILE A 52 7.68 19.92 -3.46
N LYS A 53 7.46 20.43 -2.24
CA LYS A 53 8.34 21.43 -1.60
C LYS A 53 9.76 20.88 -1.39
N TYR A 54 9.90 19.56 -1.32
CA TYR A 54 11.16 18.86 -1.12
C TYR A 54 11.79 18.34 -2.41
N ALA A 55 11.25 18.69 -3.58
CA ALA A 55 11.74 18.20 -4.89
C ALA A 55 13.25 18.45 -5.09
N GLY A 56 13.78 19.57 -4.60
CA GLY A 56 15.20 19.91 -4.66
C GLY A 56 16.12 19.00 -3.83
N HIS A 57 15.56 18.11 -3.00
CA HIS A 57 16.29 17.15 -2.17
C HIS A 57 16.26 15.72 -2.73
N GLY A 58 15.89 15.53 -3.99
CA GLY A 58 15.89 14.21 -4.65
C GLY A 58 14.79 13.26 -4.16
N VAL A 59 13.70 13.80 -3.61
CA VAL A 59 12.52 13.01 -3.27
C VAL A 59 11.63 12.76 -4.48
N ASP A 60 10.89 11.68 -4.45
CA ASP A 60 9.83 11.39 -5.41
C ASP A 60 8.55 10.96 -4.70
N ILE A 61 7.41 11.10 -5.37
CA ILE A 61 6.11 10.61 -4.92
C ILE A 61 5.54 9.66 -5.96
N LEU A 62 5.16 8.49 -5.52
CA LEU A 62 4.70 7.42 -6.39
C LEU A 62 3.25 7.06 -6.10
N THR A 63 2.54 6.64 -7.14
CA THR A 63 1.30 5.87 -7.03
C THR A 63 1.28 4.75 -8.07
N TYR A 64 0.24 3.92 -8.05
CA TYR A 64 0.21 2.69 -8.83
C TYR A 64 -1.06 2.64 -9.68
N THR A 65 -0.88 2.29 -10.94
CA THR A 65 -1.98 1.80 -11.80
C THR A 65 -2.02 0.27 -11.76
N SER A 66 -2.82 -0.36 -12.61
CA SER A 66 -2.78 -1.81 -12.80
C SER A 66 -1.46 -2.32 -13.40
N GLU A 67 -0.75 -1.48 -14.16
CA GLU A 67 0.39 -1.87 -14.99
C GLU A 67 1.67 -1.08 -14.72
N HIS A 68 1.58 0.10 -14.10
CA HIS A 68 2.69 1.04 -13.99
C HIS A 68 2.78 1.65 -12.58
N ILE A 69 3.99 2.06 -12.25
CA ILE A 69 4.26 3.02 -11.17
C ILE A 69 4.32 4.42 -11.80
N LEU A 70 3.51 5.34 -11.29
CA LEU A 70 3.57 6.75 -11.70
C LEU A 70 4.50 7.51 -10.76
N SER A 71 5.53 8.16 -11.30
CA SER A 71 6.45 9.04 -10.60
C SER A 71 6.00 10.48 -10.75
N GLY A 72 5.85 11.19 -9.64
CA GLY A 72 5.20 12.51 -9.63
C GLY A 72 6.16 13.70 -9.55
N ILE A 73 7.44 13.47 -9.26
CA ILE A 73 8.41 14.56 -9.17
C ILE A 73 9.59 14.26 -10.09
N HIS A 74 10.40 13.29 -9.71
CA HIS A 74 11.52 12.84 -10.50
C HIS A 74 12.02 11.50 -9.95
N SER A 75 12.07 10.49 -10.80
CA SER A 75 12.52 9.15 -10.42
C SER A 75 13.92 9.18 -9.81
N ASN A 76 14.07 8.53 -8.67
CA ASN A 76 15.34 8.36 -7.98
C ASN A 76 15.68 6.87 -7.83
N GLN A 77 16.83 6.55 -7.23
CA GLN A 77 17.28 5.17 -7.04
C GLN A 77 16.29 4.28 -6.27
N TYR A 78 15.47 4.87 -5.38
CA TYR A 78 14.47 4.15 -4.59
C TYR A 78 13.18 3.97 -5.37
N THR A 79 12.82 4.90 -6.27
CA THR A 79 11.77 4.72 -7.27
C THR A 79 12.08 3.51 -8.15
N GLU A 80 13.34 3.39 -8.62
CA GLU A 80 13.79 2.24 -9.39
C GLU A 80 13.83 0.94 -8.57
N LEU A 81 14.14 1.02 -7.27
CA LEU A 81 14.07 -0.13 -6.38
C LEU A 81 12.64 -0.65 -6.27
N GLU A 82 11.68 0.25 -6.05
CA GLU A 82 10.24 -0.09 -5.97
C GLU A 82 9.74 -0.72 -7.28
N SER A 83 10.19 -0.20 -8.43
CA SER A 83 9.90 -0.77 -9.76
C SER A 83 10.40 -2.22 -9.87
N ARG A 84 11.61 -2.49 -9.41
CA ARG A 84 12.19 -3.85 -9.44
C ARG A 84 11.47 -4.80 -8.49
N ILE A 85 11.13 -4.35 -7.27
CA ILE A 85 10.41 -5.17 -6.28
C ILE A 85 9.04 -5.58 -6.82
N ASN A 86 8.30 -4.64 -7.42
CA ASN A 86 6.96 -4.90 -7.93
C ASN A 86 6.95 -5.45 -9.37
N GLN A 87 8.08 -5.46 -10.07
CA GLN A 87 8.19 -5.82 -11.49
C GLN A 87 7.25 -4.97 -12.37
N MET A 88 7.15 -3.69 -12.06
CA MET A 88 6.28 -2.73 -12.75
C MET A 88 7.14 -1.61 -13.36
N PRO A 89 6.90 -1.25 -14.63
CA PRO A 89 7.61 -0.14 -15.27
C PRO A 89 7.17 1.20 -14.68
N ILE A 90 8.09 2.17 -14.71
CA ILE A 90 7.85 3.54 -14.25
C ILE A 90 7.39 4.41 -15.42
N ILE A 91 6.40 5.25 -15.17
CA ILE A 91 6.03 6.39 -16.00
C ILE A 91 6.32 7.65 -15.21
N ASP A 92 7.17 8.51 -15.75
CA ASP A 92 7.46 9.82 -15.16
C ASP A 92 6.35 10.80 -15.58
N ALA A 93 5.43 11.07 -14.64
CA ALA A 93 4.31 11.98 -14.85
C ALA A 93 4.68 13.43 -14.52
N GLY A 94 5.69 13.65 -13.68
CA GLY A 94 6.17 14.98 -13.31
C GLY A 94 5.05 15.92 -12.89
N ALA A 95 4.96 17.10 -13.52
CA ALA A 95 3.97 18.12 -13.20
C ALA A 95 2.52 17.70 -13.46
N ASP A 96 2.29 16.72 -14.32
CA ASP A 96 0.96 16.23 -14.69
C ASP A 96 0.46 15.14 -13.73
N PHE A 97 1.24 14.81 -12.68
CA PHE A 97 0.96 13.70 -11.77
C PHE A 97 -0.47 13.68 -11.24
N LEU A 98 -0.97 14.82 -10.75
CA LEU A 98 -2.33 14.91 -10.20
C LEU A 98 -3.43 14.74 -11.25
N ASP A 99 -3.12 14.97 -12.53
CA ASP A 99 -4.07 14.86 -13.64
C ASP A 99 -4.13 13.44 -14.19
N VAL A 100 -3.08 12.62 -13.95
CA VAL A 100 -2.95 11.27 -14.51
C VAL A 100 -3.06 10.14 -13.48
N ILE A 101 -3.07 10.47 -12.18
CA ILE A 101 -3.30 9.45 -11.16
C ILE A 101 -4.67 8.80 -11.31
N PRO A 102 -4.85 7.54 -10.94
CA PRO A 102 -6.16 6.90 -10.92
C PRO A 102 -7.16 7.69 -10.07
N ASP A 103 -8.43 7.62 -10.42
CA ASP A 103 -9.53 8.21 -9.62
C ASP A 103 -9.66 7.55 -8.23
N ASP A 104 -9.10 6.35 -8.07
CA ASP A 104 -9.17 5.54 -6.86
C ASP A 104 -7.80 5.14 -6.30
N PRO A 105 -6.86 6.08 -6.06
CA PRO A 105 -5.53 5.74 -5.57
C PRO A 105 -5.62 5.17 -4.14
N ASN A 106 -5.00 4.01 -3.92
CA ASN A 106 -5.03 3.36 -2.60
C ASN A 106 -3.92 3.85 -1.69
N LYS A 107 -2.77 4.26 -2.25
CA LYS A 107 -1.63 4.77 -1.50
C LYS A 107 -0.75 5.68 -2.35
N PHE A 108 -0.05 6.57 -1.68
CA PHE A 108 1.19 7.15 -2.19
C PHE A 108 2.38 6.57 -1.44
N LEU A 109 3.51 6.46 -2.15
CA LEU A 109 4.81 6.14 -1.59
C LEU A 109 5.74 7.30 -1.85
N VAL A 110 6.31 7.88 -0.79
CA VAL A 110 7.33 8.91 -0.92
C VAL A 110 8.69 8.28 -0.74
N THR A 111 9.60 8.54 -1.68
CA THR A 111 10.95 7.95 -1.70
C THR A 111 12.02 9.03 -1.61
N GLY A 112 13.13 8.74 -0.95
CA GLY A 112 14.24 9.69 -0.84
C GLY A 112 15.20 9.39 0.30
N ASP A 113 16.00 10.42 0.65
CA ASP A 113 16.91 10.34 1.78
C ASP A 113 16.14 10.20 3.10
N PRO A 114 16.57 9.31 4.03
CA PRO A 114 15.87 9.05 5.28
C PRO A 114 15.61 10.28 6.16
N ASP A 115 16.58 11.21 6.24
CA ASP A 115 16.45 12.41 7.07
C ASP A 115 15.42 13.39 6.50
N ILE A 116 15.33 13.47 5.18
CA ILE A 116 14.33 14.28 4.48
C ILE A 116 12.94 13.62 4.60
N LEU A 117 12.89 12.29 4.43
CA LEU A 117 11.63 11.55 4.58
C LEU A 117 11.05 11.64 5.99
N ASP A 118 11.86 11.66 7.04
CA ASP A 118 11.36 11.83 8.41
C ASP A 118 10.72 13.22 8.62
N GLN A 119 11.26 14.27 7.98
CA GLN A 119 10.64 15.60 7.98
C GLN A 119 9.28 15.59 7.27
N ILE A 120 9.24 15.04 6.06
CA ILE A 120 8.00 14.90 5.28
C ILE A 120 6.96 14.08 6.04
N ARG A 121 7.36 12.94 6.61
CA ARG A 121 6.48 12.10 7.43
C ARG A 121 5.86 12.86 8.59
N LYS A 122 6.66 13.63 9.34
CA LYS A 122 6.18 14.46 10.47
C LYS A 122 5.21 15.54 10.00
N GLU A 123 5.50 16.20 8.89
CA GLU A 123 4.62 17.25 8.34
C GLU A 123 3.29 16.65 7.87
N LEU A 124 3.31 15.57 7.09
CA LEU A 124 2.11 14.88 6.62
C LEU A 124 1.29 14.29 7.79
N SER A 125 1.94 13.66 8.77
CA SER A 125 1.25 13.11 9.94
C SER A 125 0.55 14.20 10.76
N LYS A 126 1.14 15.38 10.88
CA LYS A 126 0.53 16.52 11.56
C LYS A 126 -0.65 17.09 10.78
N GLN A 127 -0.50 17.23 9.45
CA GLN A 127 -1.51 17.84 8.60
C GLN A 127 -2.75 16.93 8.42
N PHE A 128 -2.55 15.60 8.32
CA PHE A 128 -3.59 14.65 7.95
C PHE A 128 -3.88 13.59 9.03
N HIS A 129 -3.53 13.84 10.28
CA HIS A 129 -3.56 12.86 11.39
C HIS A 129 -4.88 12.07 11.55
N SER A 130 -6.02 12.64 11.14
CA SER A 130 -7.33 12.00 11.25
C SER A 130 -7.78 11.27 9.99
N TYR A 131 -7.11 11.50 8.87
CA TYR A 131 -7.53 11.04 7.55
C TYR A 131 -6.56 10.04 6.93
N LEU A 132 -5.29 10.17 7.26
CA LEU A 132 -4.23 9.35 6.67
C LEU A 132 -3.38 8.66 7.74
N SER A 133 -2.94 7.46 7.42
CA SER A 133 -1.83 6.78 8.09
C SER A 133 -0.55 7.08 7.31
N VAL A 134 0.46 7.64 8.00
CA VAL A 134 1.74 8.02 7.41
C VAL A 134 2.85 7.38 8.24
N TYR A 135 3.58 6.44 7.66
CA TYR A 135 4.62 5.69 8.36
C TYR A 135 5.76 5.28 7.42
N CYS A 136 6.92 4.97 7.99
CA CYS A 136 8.03 4.40 7.23
C CYS A 136 7.86 2.88 7.16
N SER A 137 7.85 2.31 5.94
CA SER A 137 7.99 0.87 5.73
C SER A 137 9.45 0.45 5.63
N ASP A 138 10.28 1.34 5.13
CA ASP A 138 11.74 1.27 5.08
C ASP A 138 12.35 2.66 5.38
N PRO A 139 13.64 2.76 5.69
CA PRO A 139 14.28 4.06 5.94
C PRO A 139 14.12 5.08 4.81
N PHE A 140 14.01 4.60 3.58
CA PHE A 140 13.90 5.39 2.35
C PHE A 140 12.49 5.35 1.73
N PHE A 141 11.49 4.82 2.44
CA PHE A 141 10.08 4.74 2.02
C PHE A 141 9.15 5.27 3.09
N VAL A 142 8.34 6.26 2.75
CA VAL A 142 7.20 6.72 3.55
C VAL A 142 5.91 6.36 2.83
N GLU A 143 5.11 5.52 3.46
CA GLU A 143 3.79 5.15 2.98
C GLU A 143 2.75 6.14 3.46
N VAL A 144 1.88 6.57 2.56
CA VAL A 144 0.74 7.46 2.82
C VAL A 144 -0.51 6.75 2.37
N MET A 145 -1.36 6.38 3.32
CA MET A 145 -2.54 5.54 3.09
C MET A 145 -3.76 6.13 3.81
N PRO A 146 -4.98 5.79 3.41
CA PRO A 146 -6.16 6.14 4.20
C PRO A 146 -6.04 5.61 5.63
N ALA A 147 -6.46 6.41 6.63
CA ALA A 147 -6.44 5.99 8.02
C ALA A 147 -7.32 4.75 8.27
N GLY A 148 -6.93 3.93 9.25
CA GLY A 148 -7.69 2.75 9.66
C GLY A 148 -7.70 1.62 8.62
N ILE A 149 -6.63 1.51 7.81
CA ILE A 149 -6.34 0.30 7.05
C ILE A 149 -5.52 -0.61 7.97
N ASP A 150 -5.97 -1.85 8.06
CA ASP A 150 -5.36 -2.91 8.85
C ASP A 150 -5.69 -4.25 8.17
N LYS A 151 -4.69 -5.14 8.08
CA LYS A 151 -4.86 -6.44 7.41
C LYS A 151 -5.95 -7.29 8.08
N ALA A 152 -5.97 -7.34 9.42
CA ALA A 152 -6.98 -8.10 10.15
C ALA A 152 -8.38 -7.59 9.87
N HIS A 153 -8.60 -6.27 9.95
CA HIS A 153 -9.90 -5.68 9.68
C HIS A 153 -10.41 -5.99 8.26
N SER A 154 -9.53 -5.94 7.28
CA SER A 154 -9.88 -6.26 5.89
C SER A 154 -10.16 -7.74 5.69
N LEU A 155 -9.39 -8.62 6.35
CA LEU A 155 -9.65 -10.06 6.36
C LEU A 155 -11.00 -10.38 7.00
N LEU A 156 -11.35 -9.77 8.13
CA LEU A 156 -12.66 -9.96 8.76
C LEU A 156 -13.82 -9.54 7.85
N LYS A 157 -13.65 -8.46 7.07
CA LYS A 157 -14.64 -8.07 6.05
C LYS A 157 -14.76 -9.13 4.95
N LEU A 158 -13.63 -9.65 4.46
CA LEU A 158 -13.62 -10.73 3.47
C LEU A 158 -14.33 -11.96 4.03
N LEU A 159 -13.93 -12.46 5.20
CA LEU A 159 -14.53 -13.63 5.84
C LEU A 159 -16.04 -13.48 5.98
N THR A 160 -16.51 -12.33 6.51
CA THR A 160 -17.95 -12.04 6.62
C THR A 160 -18.64 -12.12 5.26
N SER A 161 -18.01 -11.60 4.19
CA SER A 161 -18.60 -11.60 2.84
C SER A 161 -18.73 -12.99 2.21
N ILE A 162 -17.90 -13.94 2.65
CA ILE A 162 -17.91 -15.34 2.19
C ILE A 162 -18.52 -16.31 3.20
N GLY A 163 -19.08 -15.80 4.30
CA GLY A 163 -19.79 -16.60 5.33
C GLY A 163 -18.87 -17.36 6.28
N LEU A 164 -17.62 -16.92 6.44
CA LEU A 164 -16.64 -17.50 7.38
C LEU A 164 -16.40 -16.57 8.58
N THR A 165 -15.79 -17.13 9.62
CA THR A 165 -15.41 -16.45 10.85
C THR A 165 -13.88 -16.45 11.04
N ALA A 166 -13.40 -15.64 11.99
CA ALA A 166 -11.98 -15.62 12.34
C ALA A 166 -11.47 -16.96 12.87
N ASP A 167 -12.31 -17.73 13.55
CA ASP A 167 -11.96 -19.05 14.08
C ASP A 167 -11.65 -20.09 12.98
N GLU A 168 -12.15 -19.84 11.77
CA GLU A 168 -11.92 -20.67 10.58
C GLU A 168 -10.71 -20.20 9.75
N MET A 169 -10.01 -19.15 10.19
CA MET A 169 -8.89 -18.54 9.48
C MET A 169 -7.55 -19.05 10.01
N ILE A 170 -6.66 -19.38 9.10
CA ILE A 170 -5.24 -19.59 9.38
C ILE A 170 -4.47 -18.44 8.75
N CYS A 171 -3.66 -17.73 9.54
CA CYS A 171 -2.79 -16.64 9.06
C CYS A 171 -1.33 -16.97 9.26
N CYS A 172 -0.51 -16.73 8.24
CA CYS A 172 0.94 -16.78 8.32
C CYS A 172 1.52 -15.40 7.99
N GLY A 173 2.51 -14.95 8.77
CA GLY A 173 3.14 -13.66 8.54
C GLY A 173 4.51 -13.54 9.17
N ASP A 174 5.28 -12.52 8.79
CA ASP A 174 6.64 -12.28 9.27
C ASP A 174 6.93 -10.82 9.63
N GLY A 175 6.08 -9.89 9.24
CA GLY A 175 6.23 -8.46 9.48
C GLY A 175 5.34 -7.91 10.61
N TYR A 176 5.69 -6.75 11.13
CA TYR A 176 4.86 -6.05 12.14
C TYR A 176 3.45 -5.73 11.62
N ASN A 177 3.28 -5.51 10.31
CA ASN A 177 2.00 -5.30 9.68
C ASN A 177 1.13 -6.56 9.57
N ASP A 178 1.66 -7.73 9.94
CA ASP A 178 0.94 -9.00 9.98
C ASP A 178 0.45 -9.35 11.39
N LEU A 179 0.96 -8.65 12.41
CA LEU A 179 0.71 -8.98 13.82
C LEU A 179 -0.79 -9.08 14.11
N THR A 180 -1.55 -8.06 13.75
CA THR A 180 -3.00 -8.02 14.02
C THR A 180 -3.77 -9.15 13.34
N MET A 181 -3.39 -9.55 12.13
CA MET A 181 -4.04 -10.68 11.46
C MET A 181 -3.68 -12.03 12.09
N ILE A 182 -2.42 -12.19 12.55
CA ILE A 182 -1.96 -13.38 13.28
C ILE A 182 -2.70 -13.52 14.60
N GLU A 183 -2.84 -12.42 15.36
CA GLU A 183 -3.56 -12.40 16.64
C GLU A 183 -5.07 -12.66 16.49
N THR A 184 -5.65 -12.24 15.37
CA THR A 184 -7.11 -12.35 15.12
C THR A 184 -7.51 -13.72 14.61
N ALA A 185 -6.60 -14.45 13.97
CA ALA A 185 -6.88 -15.75 13.36
C ALA A 185 -7.15 -16.85 14.40
N GLY A 186 -8.00 -17.81 14.04
CA GLY A 186 -8.17 -19.06 14.82
C GLY A 186 -6.86 -19.83 14.97
N LEU A 187 -5.96 -19.75 13.96
CA LEU A 187 -4.60 -20.21 14.04
C LEU A 187 -3.66 -19.18 13.40
N GLY A 188 -2.91 -18.45 14.23
CA GLY A 188 -1.85 -17.55 13.80
C GLY A 188 -0.50 -18.27 13.78
N VAL A 189 0.27 -18.07 12.71
CA VAL A 189 1.58 -18.65 12.50
C VAL A 189 2.61 -17.57 12.21
N ALA A 190 3.56 -17.33 13.13
CA ALA A 190 4.73 -16.53 12.86
C ALA A 190 5.77 -17.36 12.09
N MET A 191 6.29 -16.81 11.00
CA MET A 191 7.34 -17.47 10.21
C MET A 191 8.67 -17.47 10.98
N ALA A 192 9.58 -18.39 10.66
CA ALA A 192 10.85 -18.51 11.34
C ALA A 192 11.76 -17.26 11.23
N ASN A 193 11.54 -16.45 10.19
CA ASN A 193 12.21 -15.17 9.96
C ASN A 193 11.40 -13.96 10.45
N ALA A 194 10.31 -14.19 11.21
CA ALA A 194 9.45 -13.11 11.67
C ALA A 194 10.19 -12.11 12.57
N GLN A 195 9.76 -10.86 12.52
CA GLN A 195 10.23 -9.82 13.43
C GLN A 195 9.88 -10.19 14.88
N PRO A 196 10.75 -9.89 15.86
CA PRO A 196 10.44 -10.10 17.27
C PRO A 196 9.25 -9.20 17.68
N ALA A 197 8.21 -9.79 18.26
CA ALA A 197 7.03 -9.08 18.75
C ALA A 197 6.68 -9.55 20.17
#